data_e5fb9f67b405497086bd8d17ea87b011
#
_entry.id   e5fb9f67b405497086bd8d17ea87b011
#
_cell.length_a   1.000
_cell.length_b   1.000
_cell.length_c   1.000
_cell.angle_alpha   90.00
_cell.angle_beta   90.00
_cell.angle_gamma   90.00
#
_symmetry.space_group_name_H-M   'P 1'
#
loop_
_entity.id
_entity.type
_entity.pdbx_description
1 polymer ?
#
loop_
_entity_poly.entity_id
_entity_poly.type
_entity_poly.pdbx_seq_one_letter_code
_entity_poly.pdbx_strand_id
1 'polypeptide(L)'
;METPLTKNLQPGGIPLPIREFETAGGYQAVRKALGSMKPEDVTETVKQSTLQGRGGAGFPTGLKWSFVPMGEQAPHPKYLVCNADEMEPGTFKDRVLLEGDPHSIIEGMIVSAYAIQADVGYVFLRWEYRLAEERLRRAIAEAYQAGYLGKNILGSGWSFELYLHVSAGRYMCGEETGLLNSLEGKRATPRSKPPYPQVSGLWGKPTIVNNVETLANVPHIVNNGAEWFRGLSRSPDAGTKLYGVSGKVNRPGVWELPMGTTVREILEEHAGGMRPGLKFRGVIPGGASTDFLVEEHLDIPMDFASIQKAGSRLGTGTMIVLDDRTCPVAMVHNLEHFFAQESCGWCTPCREGLPWTEKLLKAIEDGQGDEGDLELLERHSKLLGPGHTFCALAPGAVEPLQSAMRYFREDFERHITGKRCPWR
;
A
#
# COMPACT_ATOMS: atom_id res chain seq x y z
N MET A 1 7.66 21.22 -9.98
CA MET A 1 6.89 20.37 -9.04
C MET A 1 7.89 19.74 -8.09
N GLU A 2 7.66 19.81 -6.78
CA GLU A 2 8.53 19.16 -5.80
C GLU A 2 8.18 17.66 -5.71
N THR A 3 9.22 16.83 -5.61
CA THR A 3 9.13 15.38 -5.50
C THR A 3 9.94 14.90 -4.30
N PRO A 4 9.46 15.19 -3.07
CA PRO A 4 10.22 14.96 -1.85
C PRO A 4 10.63 13.52 -1.63
N LEU A 5 9.78 12.55 -2.01
CA LEU A 5 10.04 11.12 -1.81
C LEU A 5 11.11 10.56 -2.77
N THR A 6 11.24 11.15 -3.96
CA THR A 6 12.13 10.63 -5.00
C THR A 6 13.36 11.49 -5.27
N LYS A 7 13.51 12.60 -4.56
CA LYS A 7 14.61 13.55 -4.75
C LYS A 7 16.03 12.97 -4.58
N ASN A 8 16.15 11.94 -3.73
CA ASN A 8 17.44 11.30 -3.43
C ASN A 8 17.70 10.07 -4.29
N LEU A 9 16.74 9.64 -5.12
CA LEU A 9 16.92 8.48 -5.99
C LEU A 9 18.00 8.76 -7.04
N GLN A 10 19.04 7.93 -7.06
CA GLN A 10 20.16 8.11 -7.96
C GLN A 10 19.95 7.37 -9.29
N PRO A 11 20.45 7.92 -10.41
CA PRO A 11 20.57 7.15 -11.64
C PRO A 11 21.34 5.85 -11.39
N GLY A 12 20.79 4.72 -11.84
CA GLY A 12 21.36 3.40 -11.56
C GLY A 12 20.89 2.76 -10.25
N GLY A 13 20.05 3.46 -9.47
CA GLY A 13 19.35 2.91 -8.32
C GLY A 13 20.22 2.55 -7.12
N ILE A 14 21.45 3.08 -7.01
CA ILE A 14 22.32 2.88 -5.84
C ILE A 14 21.95 3.92 -4.78
N PRO A 15 21.59 3.51 -3.55
CA PRO A 15 21.22 4.46 -2.50
C PRO A 15 22.41 5.29 -2.02
N LEU A 16 22.12 6.52 -1.60
CA LEU A 16 23.12 7.38 -0.98
C LEU A 16 23.64 6.74 0.31
N PRO A 17 24.98 6.70 0.53
CA PRO A 17 25.54 6.39 1.83
C PRO A 17 25.12 7.45 2.88
N ILE A 18 25.12 7.09 4.15
CA ILE A 18 24.59 7.98 5.20
C ILE A 18 25.15 9.40 5.19
N ARG A 19 26.47 9.58 4.93
CA ARG A 19 27.11 10.91 4.90
C ARG A 19 26.59 11.78 3.73
N GLU A 20 26.38 11.17 2.60
CA GLU A 20 25.82 11.87 1.42
C GLU A 20 24.34 12.17 1.63
N PHE A 21 23.59 11.25 2.23
CA PHE A 21 22.21 11.47 2.63
C PHE A 21 22.08 12.62 3.65
N GLU A 22 22.96 12.70 4.66
CA GLU A 22 23.02 13.83 5.60
C GLU A 22 23.31 15.15 4.89
N THR A 23 24.26 15.14 3.94
CA THR A 23 24.61 16.34 3.15
C THR A 23 23.45 16.80 2.28
N ALA A 24 22.63 15.86 1.79
CA ALA A 24 21.40 16.13 1.03
C ALA A 24 20.21 16.57 1.91
N GLY A 25 20.43 16.74 3.23
CA GLY A 25 19.42 17.17 4.19
C GLY A 25 18.74 16.04 4.94
N GLY A 26 19.24 14.82 4.85
CA GLY A 26 18.76 13.68 5.62
C GLY A 26 19.02 13.81 7.11
N TYR A 27 18.21 13.13 7.90
CA TYR A 27 18.18 13.14 9.36
C TYR A 27 17.97 14.52 10.02
N GLN A 28 17.63 15.55 9.24
CA GLN A 28 17.26 16.87 9.80
C GLN A 28 15.97 16.80 10.60
N ALA A 29 14.99 16.02 10.16
CA ALA A 29 13.74 15.85 10.88
C ALA A 29 13.95 15.15 12.22
N VAL A 30 14.88 14.19 12.31
CA VAL A 30 15.28 13.56 13.59
C VAL A 30 15.91 14.59 14.51
N ARG A 31 16.89 15.38 14.02
CA ARG A 31 17.53 16.43 14.83
C ARG A 31 16.52 17.47 15.31
N LYS A 32 15.60 17.90 14.46
CA LYS A 32 14.54 18.85 14.80
C LYS A 32 13.57 18.27 15.84
N ALA A 33 13.07 17.05 15.61
CA ALA A 33 12.14 16.41 16.52
C ALA A 33 12.73 16.21 17.91
N LEU A 34 13.91 15.60 18.00
CA LEU A 34 14.57 15.31 19.30
C LEU A 34 15.14 16.55 19.99
N GLY A 35 15.52 17.58 19.22
CA GLY A 35 16.16 18.78 19.78
C GLY A 35 15.20 19.89 20.20
N SER A 36 14.01 19.98 19.59
CA SER A 36 13.14 21.15 19.78
C SER A 36 11.63 20.88 19.80
N MET A 37 11.19 19.64 19.59
CA MET A 37 9.76 19.30 19.60
C MET A 37 9.46 18.29 20.70
N LYS A 38 8.25 18.34 21.23
CA LYS A 38 7.70 17.26 22.06
C LYS A 38 7.10 16.18 21.16
N PRO A 39 6.95 14.92 21.62
CA PRO A 39 6.28 13.85 20.91
C PRO A 39 4.89 14.25 20.37
N GLU A 40 4.11 14.95 21.20
CA GLU A 40 2.78 15.41 20.86
C GLU A 40 2.81 16.46 19.73
N ASP A 41 3.80 17.32 19.68
CA ASP A 41 3.96 18.34 18.63
C ASP A 41 4.22 17.69 17.26
N VAL A 42 5.01 16.60 17.23
CA VAL A 42 5.25 15.81 16.02
C VAL A 42 3.94 15.16 15.54
N THR A 43 3.22 14.53 16.48
CA THR A 43 1.92 13.91 16.18
C THR A 43 0.92 14.94 15.64
N GLU A 44 0.83 16.12 16.26
CA GLU A 44 -0.08 17.18 15.84
C GLU A 44 0.32 17.76 14.47
N THR A 45 1.62 17.94 14.21
CA THR A 45 2.11 18.39 12.90
C THR A 45 1.70 17.41 11.79
N VAL A 46 1.86 16.11 12.00
CA VAL A 46 1.44 15.08 11.04
C VAL A 46 -0.09 15.03 10.92
N LYS A 47 -0.83 15.25 11.99
CA LYS A 47 -2.30 15.31 11.96
C LYS A 47 -2.79 16.53 11.15
N GLN A 48 -2.19 17.70 11.35
CA GLN A 48 -2.52 18.92 10.61
C GLN A 48 -2.14 18.83 9.14
N SER A 49 -1.13 18.04 8.79
CA SER A 49 -0.76 17.79 7.39
C SER A 49 -1.81 17.01 6.62
N THR A 50 -2.75 16.37 7.32
CA THR A 50 -3.78 15.47 6.77
C THR A 50 -3.22 14.30 5.98
N LEU A 51 -1.98 13.87 6.27
CA LEU A 51 -1.37 12.70 5.66
C LEU A 51 -2.23 11.46 5.88
N GLN A 52 -2.77 10.91 4.80
CA GLN A 52 -3.48 9.63 4.79
C GLN A 52 -2.50 8.49 4.52
N GLY A 53 -2.77 7.30 5.08
CA GLY A 53 -1.97 6.11 4.86
C GLY A 53 -1.87 5.74 3.39
N ARG A 54 -0.65 5.48 2.91
CA ARG A 54 -0.31 5.17 1.51
C ARG A 54 -0.33 3.67 1.18
N GLY A 55 -0.71 2.84 2.17
CA GLY A 55 -0.80 1.38 2.00
C GLY A 55 -2.12 0.87 1.38
N GLY A 56 -3.05 1.76 1.01
CA GLY A 56 -4.31 1.43 0.34
C GLY A 56 -5.57 1.85 1.09
N ALA A 57 -5.62 1.78 2.42
CA ALA A 57 -6.81 2.09 3.22
C ALA A 57 -7.07 3.59 3.44
N GLY A 58 -6.07 4.45 3.26
CA GLY A 58 -6.25 5.91 3.36
C GLY A 58 -6.57 6.46 4.77
N PHE A 59 -6.36 5.70 5.85
CA PHE A 59 -6.66 6.18 7.19
C PHE A 59 -5.72 7.32 7.61
N PRO A 60 -6.20 8.42 8.23
CA PRO A 60 -5.37 9.56 8.63
C PRO A 60 -4.27 9.17 9.62
N THR A 61 -3.01 9.40 9.24
CA THR A 61 -1.83 8.90 9.97
C THR A 61 -1.69 9.52 11.36
N GLY A 62 -1.75 10.84 11.48
CA GLY A 62 -1.64 11.52 12.77
C GLY A 62 -2.81 11.21 13.71
N LEU A 63 -4.02 11.00 13.19
CA LEU A 63 -5.15 10.53 13.98
C LEU A 63 -4.91 9.09 14.50
N LYS A 64 -4.35 8.20 13.68
CA LYS A 64 -4.00 6.85 14.12
C LYS A 64 -2.99 6.88 15.28
N TRP A 65 -2.00 7.76 15.21
CA TRP A 65 -1.01 7.91 16.26
C TRP A 65 -1.59 8.46 17.57
N SER A 66 -2.57 9.37 17.51
CA SER A 66 -3.20 9.95 18.72
C SER A 66 -3.98 8.94 19.56
N PHE A 67 -4.23 7.73 19.05
CA PHE A 67 -4.86 6.65 19.82
C PHE A 67 -3.87 5.83 20.66
N VAL A 68 -2.56 6.06 20.52
CA VAL A 68 -1.56 5.38 21.34
C VAL A 68 -1.58 5.95 22.76
N PRO A 69 -1.68 5.12 23.80
CA PRO A 69 -1.59 5.60 25.19
C PRO A 69 -0.26 6.33 25.43
N MET A 70 -0.33 7.54 25.99
CA MET A 70 0.82 8.39 26.31
C MET A 70 0.87 8.70 27.79
N GLY A 71 2.02 9.22 28.25
CA GLY A 71 2.29 9.60 29.66
C GLY A 71 2.95 8.48 30.48
N GLU A 72 3.27 8.79 31.74
CA GLU A 72 4.09 7.94 32.64
C GLU A 72 3.48 6.55 32.92
N GLN A 73 2.15 6.43 32.89
CA GLN A 73 1.45 5.17 33.14
C GLN A 73 1.16 4.38 31.86
N ALA A 74 1.61 4.87 30.70
CA ALA A 74 1.38 4.18 29.44
C ALA A 74 2.12 2.83 29.41
N PRO A 75 1.54 1.78 28.84
CA PRO A 75 2.22 0.49 28.73
C PRO A 75 3.49 0.58 27.88
N HIS A 76 4.56 -0.05 28.33
CA HIS A 76 5.81 -0.25 27.61
C HIS A 76 6.16 -1.76 27.54
N PRO A 77 7.00 -2.19 26.59
CA PRO A 77 7.47 -1.42 25.43
C PRO A 77 6.32 -1.10 24.45
N LYS A 78 6.45 -0.01 23.70
CA LYS A 78 5.60 0.31 22.55
C LYS A 78 6.33 -0.01 21.26
N TYR A 79 5.59 -0.35 20.22
CA TYR A 79 6.15 -0.80 18.95
C TYR A 79 5.73 0.08 17.78
N LEU A 80 6.66 0.29 16.86
CA LEU A 80 6.38 0.82 15.53
C LEU A 80 6.75 -0.22 14.48
N VAL A 81 5.83 -0.57 13.58
CA VAL A 81 6.08 -1.51 12.50
C VAL A 81 5.91 -0.81 11.16
N CYS A 82 6.97 -0.84 10.37
CA CYS A 82 6.91 -0.50 8.95
C CYS A 82 6.40 -1.70 8.18
N ASN A 83 5.19 -1.59 7.62
CA ASN A 83 4.66 -2.59 6.70
C ASN A 83 5.31 -2.41 5.33
N ALA A 84 6.32 -3.20 5.06
CA ALA A 84 7.06 -3.31 3.81
C ALA A 84 6.75 -4.64 3.08
N ASP A 85 5.61 -5.27 3.41
CA ASP A 85 5.11 -6.49 2.78
C ASP A 85 4.21 -6.12 1.58
N GLU A 86 4.82 -5.53 0.55
CA GLU A 86 4.14 -5.05 -0.66
C GLU A 86 3.79 -6.22 -1.58
N MET A 87 2.64 -6.85 -1.33
CA MET A 87 2.19 -8.05 -2.06
C MET A 87 0.91 -7.85 -2.88
N GLU A 88 0.32 -6.65 -2.88
CA GLU A 88 -0.83 -6.34 -3.74
C GLU A 88 -0.44 -6.51 -5.21
N PRO A 89 -1.10 -7.40 -6.00
CA PRO A 89 -0.76 -7.57 -7.41
C PRO A 89 -0.87 -6.27 -8.19
N GLY A 90 0.14 -5.99 -9.01
CA GLY A 90 0.28 -4.73 -9.73
C GLY A 90 0.98 -3.62 -8.95
N THR A 91 1.23 -3.77 -7.65
CA THR A 91 1.87 -2.77 -6.80
C THR A 91 3.37 -3.02 -6.64
N PHE A 92 4.18 -1.98 -6.90
CA PHE A 92 5.65 -2.02 -6.82
C PHE A 92 6.27 -0.65 -6.50
N LYS A 93 5.54 0.20 -5.79
CA LYS A 93 5.94 1.57 -5.45
C LYS A 93 6.86 1.67 -4.23
N ASP A 94 6.61 0.87 -3.19
CA ASP A 94 7.39 0.87 -1.96
C ASP A 94 8.79 0.31 -2.20
N ARG A 95 8.91 -0.64 -3.12
CA ARG A 95 10.17 -1.19 -3.59
C ARG A 95 11.14 -0.12 -4.07
N VAL A 96 10.64 0.92 -4.74
CA VAL A 96 11.46 2.04 -5.26
C VAL A 96 12.16 2.78 -4.11
N LEU A 97 11.45 3.02 -3.00
CA LEU A 97 12.01 3.66 -1.81
C LEU A 97 12.91 2.71 -1.02
N LEU A 98 12.47 1.47 -0.82
CA LEU A 98 13.22 0.45 -0.07
C LEU A 98 14.59 0.16 -0.70
N GLU A 99 14.64 0.15 -2.04
CA GLU A 99 15.89 -0.08 -2.78
C GLU A 99 16.68 1.21 -3.02
N GLY A 100 16.02 2.34 -3.29
CA GLY A 100 16.67 3.57 -3.74
C GLY A 100 17.00 4.58 -2.64
N ASP A 101 16.22 4.63 -1.55
CA ASP A 101 16.42 5.57 -0.45
C ASP A 101 16.03 4.97 0.93
N PRO A 102 16.72 3.91 1.38
CA PRO A 102 16.41 3.26 2.64
C PRO A 102 16.60 4.17 3.87
N HIS A 103 17.48 5.18 3.80
CA HIS A 103 17.69 6.13 4.90
C HIS A 103 16.48 7.04 5.14
N SER A 104 15.73 7.42 4.10
CA SER A 104 14.50 8.20 4.25
C SER A 104 13.43 7.45 5.05
N ILE A 105 13.35 6.13 4.84
CA ILE A 105 12.44 5.25 5.58
C ILE A 105 12.87 5.14 7.04
N ILE A 106 14.17 4.95 7.29
CA ILE A 106 14.73 4.88 8.65
C ILE A 106 14.50 6.21 9.38
N GLU A 107 14.76 7.36 8.75
CA GLU A 107 14.46 8.67 9.30
C GLU A 107 12.97 8.81 9.65
N GLY A 108 12.09 8.41 8.73
CA GLY A 108 10.64 8.40 8.95
C GLY A 108 10.23 7.51 10.13
N MET A 109 10.85 6.36 10.29
CA MET A 109 10.59 5.47 11.42
C MET A 109 11.06 6.07 12.74
N ILE A 110 12.24 6.69 12.80
CA ILE A 110 12.75 7.32 14.02
C ILE A 110 11.82 8.45 14.47
N VAL A 111 11.44 9.35 13.55
CA VAL A 111 10.55 10.48 13.86
C VAL A 111 9.17 10.00 14.30
N SER A 112 8.63 8.99 13.62
CA SER A 112 7.32 8.39 13.96
C SER A 112 7.36 7.66 15.30
N ALA A 113 8.47 6.94 15.58
CA ALA A 113 8.67 6.25 16.85
C ALA A 113 8.78 7.25 18.02
N TYR A 114 9.48 8.36 17.82
CA TYR A 114 9.54 9.45 18.80
C TYR A 114 8.15 10.03 19.08
N ALA A 115 7.36 10.29 18.04
CA ALA A 115 6.01 10.85 18.17
C ALA A 115 5.07 10.01 19.04
N ILE A 116 5.17 8.68 18.98
CA ILE A 116 4.36 7.73 19.77
C ILE A 116 5.09 7.16 20.98
N GLN A 117 6.34 7.58 21.19
CA GLN A 117 7.24 7.05 22.22
C GLN A 117 7.39 5.52 22.14
N ALA A 118 7.64 5.01 20.95
CA ALA A 118 7.96 3.61 20.74
C ALA A 118 9.41 3.30 21.18
N ASP A 119 9.58 2.12 21.76
CA ASP A 119 10.89 1.62 22.24
C ASP A 119 11.58 0.80 21.16
N VAL A 120 10.78 0.08 20.35
CA VAL A 120 11.28 -0.87 19.36
C VAL A 120 10.51 -0.72 18.05
N GLY A 121 11.24 -0.76 16.93
CA GLY A 121 10.69 -0.79 15.59
C GLY A 121 11.06 -2.05 14.83
N TYR A 122 10.18 -2.43 13.91
CA TYR A 122 10.43 -3.48 12.95
C TYR A 122 10.13 -3.00 11.53
N VAL A 123 11.05 -3.24 10.59
CA VAL A 123 10.71 -3.23 9.16
C VAL A 123 10.31 -4.65 8.80
N PHE A 124 9.00 -4.86 8.53
CA PHE A 124 8.48 -6.15 8.10
C PHE A 124 8.51 -6.20 6.58
N LEU A 125 9.57 -6.83 6.04
CA LEU A 125 9.92 -6.78 4.62
C LEU A 125 9.40 -8.01 3.87
N ARG A 126 8.84 -7.79 2.69
CA ARG A 126 8.50 -8.84 1.74
C ARG A 126 9.72 -9.72 1.41
N TRP A 127 9.53 -11.04 1.49
CA TRP A 127 10.57 -12.04 1.26
C TRP A 127 11.29 -11.89 -0.09
N GLU A 128 10.59 -11.59 -1.17
CA GLU A 128 11.15 -11.52 -2.51
C GLU A 128 12.02 -10.29 -2.76
N TYR A 129 11.99 -9.29 -1.89
CA TYR A 129 12.73 -8.03 -2.04
C TYR A 129 14.17 -8.16 -1.52
N ARG A 130 14.95 -9.06 -2.12
CA ARG A 130 16.33 -9.39 -1.68
C ARG A 130 17.28 -8.20 -1.73
N LEU A 131 17.19 -7.39 -2.79
CA LEU A 131 18.02 -6.19 -2.89
C LEU A 131 17.64 -5.14 -1.82
N ALA A 132 16.36 -4.99 -1.54
CA ALA A 132 15.90 -4.13 -0.45
C ALA A 132 16.38 -4.64 0.91
N GLU A 133 16.39 -5.96 1.14
CA GLU A 133 16.92 -6.56 2.36
C GLU A 133 18.40 -6.18 2.58
N GLU A 134 19.23 -6.36 1.57
CA GLU A 134 20.66 -6.03 1.63
C GLU A 134 20.87 -4.54 1.95
N ARG A 135 20.16 -3.67 1.24
CA ARG A 135 20.27 -2.21 1.38
C ARG A 135 19.76 -1.71 2.73
N LEU A 136 18.65 -2.24 3.22
CA LEU A 136 18.11 -1.90 4.54
C LEU A 136 19.04 -2.37 5.66
N ARG A 137 19.60 -3.58 5.59
CA ARG A 137 20.57 -4.06 6.59
C ARG A 137 21.77 -3.13 6.68
N ARG A 138 22.30 -2.71 5.55
CA ARG A 138 23.39 -1.75 5.49
C ARG A 138 23.00 -0.40 6.07
N ALA A 139 21.89 0.18 5.63
CA ALA A 139 21.43 1.50 6.08
C ALA A 139 21.10 1.52 7.59
N ILE A 140 20.51 0.45 8.14
CA ILE A 140 20.28 0.31 9.57
C ILE A 140 21.61 0.28 10.34
N ALA A 141 22.60 -0.49 9.87
CA ALA A 141 23.93 -0.53 10.50
C ALA A 141 24.62 0.83 10.46
N GLU A 142 24.54 1.56 9.34
CA GLU A 142 25.07 2.92 9.21
C GLU A 142 24.36 3.89 10.18
N ALA A 143 23.04 3.79 10.35
CA ALA A 143 22.26 4.62 11.27
C ALA A 143 22.63 4.36 12.75
N TYR A 144 22.88 3.10 13.13
CA TYR A 144 23.41 2.77 14.46
C TYR A 144 24.80 3.36 14.68
N GLN A 145 25.70 3.22 13.70
CA GLN A 145 27.08 3.76 13.79
C GLN A 145 27.09 5.29 13.90
N ALA A 146 26.14 5.97 13.26
CA ALA A 146 26.02 7.42 13.30
C ALA A 146 25.23 7.94 14.52
N GLY A 147 24.73 7.05 15.39
CA GLY A 147 24.02 7.43 16.62
C GLY A 147 22.56 7.87 16.41
N TYR A 148 21.95 7.53 15.29
CA TYR A 148 20.52 7.76 15.04
C TYR A 148 19.62 6.64 15.56
N LEU A 149 20.18 5.49 15.92
CA LEU A 149 19.48 4.36 16.50
C LEU A 149 20.23 3.88 17.76
N GLY A 150 19.53 3.14 18.62
CA GLY A 150 20.06 2.60 19.86
C GLY A 150 19.74 3.47 21.07
N LYS A 151 20.69 3.54 22.01
CA LYS A 151 20.50 4.23 23.29
C LYS A 151 20.86 5.71 23.21
N ASN A 152 20.06 6.55 23.88
CA ASN A 152 20.33 7.98 24.03
C ASN A 152 20.64 8.69 22.71
N ILE A 153 19.75 8.55 21.75
CA ILE A 153 19.91 9.06 20.38
C ILE A 153 20.21 10.56 20.40
N LEU A 154 21.33 10.95 19.79
CA LEU A 154 21.82 12.34 19.73
C LEU A 154 21.87 13.06 21.09
N GLY A 155 21.98 12.34 22.20
CA GLY A 155 22.01 12.92 23.53
C GLY A 155 20.64 13.35 24.08
N SER A 156 19.54 12.98 23.48
CA SER A 156 18.17 13.38 23.83
C SER A 156 17.60 12.69 25.07
N GLY A 157 18.26 11.65 25.58
CA GLY A 157 17.73 10.77 26.63
C GLY A 157 16.75 9.70 26.12
N TRP A 158 16.25 9.80 24.88
CA TRP A 158 15.36 8.81 24.27
C TRP A 158 16.15 7.73 23.53
N SER A 159 15.60 6.50 23.49
CA SER A 159 16.23 5.32 22.91
C SER A 159 15.23 4.60 22.00
N PHE A 160 15.72 4.09 20.87
CA PHE A 160 14.89 3.34 19.92
C PHE A 160 15.72 2.29 19.19
N GLU A 161 15.27 1.05 19.26
CA GLU A 161 15.90 -0.08 18.58
C GLU A 161 15.13 -0.43 17.31
N LEU A 162 15.82 -0.65 16.19
CA LEU A 162 15.21 -0.96 14.90
C LEU A 162 15.74 -2.28 14.35
N TYR A 163 14.83 -3.18 14.02
CA TYR A 163 15.15 -4.49 13.46
C TYR A 163 14.51 -4.70 12.08
N LEU A 164 15.23 -5.39 11.20
CA LEU A 164 14.70 -5.88 9.95
C LEU A 164 14.19 -7.31 10.13
N HIS A 165 12.90 -7.53 9.86
CA HIS A 165 12.28 -8.85 9.82
C HIS A 165 11.86 -9.15 8.37
N VAL A 166 12.39 -10.24 7.81
CA VAL A 166 12.01 -10.70 6.47
C VAL A 166 10.85 -11.68 6.62
N SER A 167 9.74 -11.39 5.94
CA SER A 167 8.52 -12.19 6.00
C SER A 167 8.66 -13.53 5.26
N ALA A 168 7.68 -14.41 5.43
CA ALA A 168 7.63 -15.70 4.73
C ALA A 168 6.90 -15.64 3.37
N GLY A 169 6.47 -14.43 2.92
CA GLY A 169 5.86 -14.23 1.62
C GLY A 169 4.39 -14.66 1.54
N ARG A 170 3.51 -14.08 2.36
CA ARG A 170 2.05 -14.26 2.29
C ARG A 170 1.35 -12.91 2.22
N TYR A 171 0.44 -12.75 1.24
CA TYR A 171 -0.38 -11.54 1.06
C TYR A 171 -1.11 -11.11 2.34
N MET A 172 -1.57 -12.09 3.12
CA MET A 172 -2.27 -11.86 4.39
C MET A 172 -1.43 -11.09 5.41
N CYS A 173 -0.10 -11.09 5.29
CA CYS A 173 0.79 -10.27 6.12
C CYS A 173 0.71 -8.77 5.79
N GLY A 174 0.05 -8.37 4.71
CA GLY A 174 -0.28 -6.97 4.43
C GLY A 174 -1.37 -6.41 5.35
N GLU A 175 -2.28 -7.25 5.87
CA GLU A 175 -3.26 -6.87 6.90
C GLU A 175 -2.53 -6.67 8.24
N GLU A 176 -2.74 -5.51 8.89
CA GLU A 176 -1.92 -5.10 10.05
C GLU A 176 -1.90 -6.13 11.19
N THR A 177 -3.00 -6.81 11.47
CA THR A 177 -3.06 -7.79 12.56
C THR A 177 -2.55 -9.17 12.14
N GLY A 178 -2.69 -9.53 10.88
CA GLY A 178 -2.05 -10.70 10.28
C GLY A 178 -0.53 -10.57 10.28
N LEU A 179 -0.01 -9.37 9.97
CA LEU A 179 1.40 -9.02 10.10
C LEU A 179 1.89 -9.20 11.54
N LEU A 180 1.15 -8.67 12.53
CA LEU A 180 1.52 -8.80 13.94
C LEU A 180 1.55 -10.26 14.39
N ASN A 181 0.59 -11.08 13.97
CA ASN A 181 0.62 -12.52 14.24
C ASN A 181 1.83 -13.20 13.62
N SER A 182 2.18 -12.84 12.37
CA SER A 182 3.37 -13.38 11.70
C SER A 182 4.65 -12.99 12.43
N LEU A 183 4.78 -11.73 12.84
CA LEU A 183 5.94 -11.23 13.59
C LEU A 183 6.08 -11.90 14.98
N GLU A 184 4.97 -12.29 15.58
CA GLU A 184 4.93 -13.09 16.84
C GLU A 184 5.22 -14.58 16.62
N GLY A 185 5.50 -15.04 15.40
CA GLY A 185 5.71 -16.45 15.06
C GLY A 185 4.43 -17.28 15.02
N LYS A 186 3.27 -16.64 14.94
CA LYS A 186 1.96 -17.28 14.82
C LYS A 186 1.54 -17.38 13.34
N ARG A 187 0.49 -18.16 13.08
CA ARG A 187 -0.15 -18.16 11.76
C ARG A 187 -0.64 -16.76 11.42
N ALA A 188 -0.37 -16.29 10.21
CA ALA A 188 -0.79 -14.99 9.70
C ALA A 188 -2.31 -14.95 9.43
N THR A 189 -3.09 -14.88 10.50
CA THR A 189 -4.54 -14.69 10.46
C THR A 189 -4.88 -13.33 11.10
N PRO A 190 -5.94 -12.64 10.66
CA PRO A 190 -6.35 -11.37 11.26
C PRO A 190 -6.87 -11.58 12.69
N ARG A 191 -6.82 -10.53 13.51
CA ARG A 191 -7.35 -10.46 14.88
C ARG A 191 -8.68 -9.72 14.90
N SER A 192 -9.55 -10.08 15.86
CA SER A 192 -10.74 -9.28 16.17
C SER A 192 -10.38 -7.88 16.62
N LYS A 193 -11.16 -6.90 16.19
CA LYS A 193 -11.10 -5.51 16.64
C LYS A 193 -12.47 -5.13 17.23
N PRO A 194 -12.58 -4.51 18.43
CA PRO A 194 -11.54 -4.20 19.40
C PRO A 194 -10.95 -5.43 20.11
N PRO A 195 -9.73 -5.34 20.74
CA PRO A 195 -8.88 -4.15 20.80
C PRO A 195 -8.15 -3.85 19.49
N TYR A 196 -7.93 -2.58 19.22
CA TYR A 196 -7.11 -2.13 18.09
C TYR A 196 -5.62 -2.19 18.44
N PRO A 197 -4.70 -2.38 17.45
CA PRO A 197 -3.28 -2.49 17.70
C PRO A 197 -2.66 -1.31 18.46
N GLN A 198 -3.19 -0.11 18.30
CA GLN A 198 -2.73 1.09 19.01
C GLN A 198 -2.79 0.94 20.54
N VAL A 199 -3.69 0.09 21.02
CA VAL A 199 -3.88 -0.22 22.44
C VAL A 199 -3.29 -1.58 22.80
N SER A 200 -3.49 -2.59 21.95
CA SER A 200 -3.04 -3.97 22.18
C SER A 200 -2.68 -4.66 20.87
N GLY A 201 -1.44 -4.47 20.43
CA GLY A 201 -0.88 -5.01 19.19
C GLY A 201 0.14 -6.12 19.44
N LEU A 202 1.40 -5.86 19.07
CA LEU A 202 2.50 -6.80 19.14
C LEU A 202 2.76 -7.21 20.61
N TRP A 203 2.70 -8.52 20.87
CA TRP A 203 2.79 -9.12 22.23
C TRP A 203 1.88 -8.45 23.27
N GLY A 204 0.68 -7.99 22.82
CA GLY A 204 -0.31 -7.35 23.69
C GLY A 204 0.07 -5.91 24.10
N LYS A 205 1.02 -5.29 23.44
CA LYS A 205 1.50 -3.93 23.73
C LYS A 205 1.06 -2.92 22.65
N PRO A 206 1.00 -1.62 22.97
CA PRO A 206 0.62 -0.60 22.00
C PRO A 206 1.52 -0.64 20.77
N THR A 207 0.91 -0.68 19.58
CA THR A 207 1.64 -0.85 18.32
C THR A 207 1.03 -0.01 17.22
N ILE A 208 1.85 0.73 16.51
CA ILE A 208 1.49 1.37 15.25
C ILE A 208 2.07 0.58 14.09
N VAL A 209 1.25 0.29 13.08
CA VAL A 209 1.68 -0.27 11.80
C VAL A 209 1.43 0.80 10.73
N ASN A 210 2.47 1.22 10.03
CA ASN A 210 2.40 2.16 8.91
C ASN A 210 3.11 1.61 7.67
N ASN A 211 2.61 1.98 6.48
CA ASN A 211 3.22 1.63 5.21
C ASN A 211 4.52 2.41 4.97
N VAL A 212 5.41 1.88 4.13
CA VAL A 212 6.70 2.48 3.73
C VAL A 212 6.56 3.91 3.24
N GLU A 213 5.73 4.14 2.21
CA GLU A 213 5.52 5.47 1.62
C GLU A 213 4.92 6.45 2.63
N THR A 214 4.08 5.98 3.55
CA THR A 214 3.54 6.80 4.64
C THR A 214 4.66 7.30 5.54
N LEU A 215 5.54 6.41 5.99
CA LEU A 215 6.66 6.76 6.88
C LEU A 215 7.67 7.68 6.17
N ALA A 216 7.96 7.45 4.89
CA ALA A 216 8.87 8.29 4.11
C ALA A 216 8.39 9.74 3.97
N ASN A 217 7.08 10.01 4.06
CA ASN A 217 6.54 11.39 4.04
C ASN A 217 6.78 12.15 5.34
N VAL A 218 6.89 11.47 6.48
CA VAL A 218 6.94 12.10 7.81
C VAL A 218 8.11 13.07 7.98
N PRO A 219 9.36 12.74 7.59
CA PRO A 219 10.47 13.67 7.71
C PRO A 219 10.24 14.99 6.96
N HIS A 220 9.66 14.92 5.78
CA HIS A 220 9.38 16.10 4.95
C HIS A 220 8.32 16.99 5.60
N ILE A 221 7.28 16.40 6.19
CA ILE A 221 6.23 17.13 6.92
C ILE A 221 6.83 17.82 8.15
N VAL A 222 7.67 17.12 8.93
CA VAL A 222 8.29 17.70 10.12
C VAL A 222 9.25 18.83 9.76
N ASN A 223 10.03 18.69 8.70
CA ASN A 223 10.96 19.71 8.26
C ASN A 223 10.26 20.97 7.73
N ASN A 224 9.27 20.80 6.86
CA ASN A 224 8.68 21.89 6.07
C ASN A 224 7.33 22.38 6.59
N GLY A 225 6.67 21.60 7.46
CA GLY A 225 5.38 21.92 8.06
C GLY A 225 4.18 21.37 7.30
N ALA A 226 3.04 21.38 7.98
CA ALA A 226 1.78 20.81 7.50
C ALA A 226 1.20 21.55 6.28
N GLU A 227 1.32 22.88 6.26
CA GLU A 227 0.82 23.71 5.14
C GLU A 227 1.57 23.45 3.84
N TRP A 228 2.90 23.35 3.93
CA TRP A 228 3.72 22.99 2.79
C TRP A 228 3.26 21.65 2.18
N PHE A 229 3.06 20.63 3.03
CA PHE A 229 2.64 19.31 2.54
C PHE A 229 1.27 19.35 1.86
N ARG A 230 0.30 20.07 2.45
CA ARG A 230 -1.02 20.26 1.83
C ARG A 230 -0.91 21.00 0.49
N GLY A 231 0.00 21.97 0.39
CA GLY A 231 0.24 22.75 -0.83
C GLY A 231 0.85 21.96 -2.00
N LEU A 232 1.37 20.75 -1.77
CA LEU A 232 1.90 19.89 -2.83
C LEU A 232 0.80 19.22 -3.67
N SER A 233 -0.42 19.15 -3.16
CA SER A 233 -1.54 18.47 -3.78
C SER A 233 -2.33 19.36 -4.74
N ARG A 234 -3.05 18.72 -5.67
CA ARG A 234 -4.07 19.34 -6.55
C ARG A 234 -5.50 19.03 -6.12
N SER A 235 -5.67 18.32 -5.00
CA SER A 235 -6.96 17.90 -4.46
C SER A 235 -7.01 18.11 -2.94
N PRO A 236 -8.18 17.93 -2.29
CA PRO A 236 -8.28 17.99 -0.83
C PRO A 236 -7.41 16.96 -0.09
N ASP A 237 -7.08 15.85 -0.73
CA ASP A 237 -6.16 14.85 -0.19
C ASP A 237 -4.71 15.35 -0.35
N ALA A 238 -3.99 15.45 0.76
CA ALA A 238 -2.73 16.19 0.82
C ALA A 238 -1.51 15.45 0.27
N GLY A 239 -0.54 16.22 -0.15
CA GLY A 239 0.81 15.78 -0.48
C GLY A 239 0.98 15.22 -1.89
N THR A 240 2.13 14.59 -2.08
CA THR A 240 2.44 13.76 -3.25
C THR A 240 2.15 12.29 -2.95
N LYS A 241 2.15 11.50 -4.01
CA LYS A 241 2.03 10.05 -3.94
C LYS A 241 2.86 9.39 -5.03
N LEU A 242 3.38 8.21 -4.74
CA LEU A 242 3.96 7.33 -5.76
C LEU A 242 2.84 6.63 -6.54
N TYR A 243 2.69 7.01 -7.80
CA TYR A 243 1.77 6.36 -8.74
C TYR A 243 2.53 5.42 -9.65
N GLY A 244 2.06 4.17 -9.75
CA GLY A 244 2.63 3.18 -10.63
C GLY A 244 1.72 2.88 -11.81
N VAL A 245 2.30 2.45 -12.93
CA VAL A 245 1.56 1.97 -14.10
C VAL A 245 2.19 0.71 -14.63
N SER A 246 1.38 -0.31 -14.83
CA SER A 246 1.72 -1.55 -15.51
C SER A 246 0.71 -1.87 -16.61
N GLY A 247 1.01 -2.89 -17.42
CA GLY A 247 0.21 -3.28 -18.57
C GLY A 247 0.90 -2.93 -19.90
N LYS A 248 0.12 -2.89 -20.97
CA LYS A 248 0.65 -2.66 -22.32
C LYS A 248 0.75 -1.17 -22.69
N VAL A 249 1.40 -0.40 -21.82
CA VAL A 249 1.72 1.01 -22.01
C VAL A 249 3.14 1.16 -22.55
N ASN A 250 3.47 2.33 -23.10
CA ASN A 250 4.79 2.58 -23.70
C ASN A 250 5.90 2.64 -22.65
N ARG A 251 5.63 3.21 -21.47
CA ARG A 251 6.60 3.40 -20.38
C ARG A 251 5.96 2.95 -19.06
N PRO A 252 5.97 1.64 -18.72
CA PRO A 252 5.58 1.23 -17.39
C PRO A 252 6.59 1.75 -16.36
N GLY A 253 6.14 2.13 -15.15
CA GLY A 253 7.02 2.69 -14.14
C GLY A 253 6.29 3.23 -12.92
N VAL A 254 7.04 3.96 -12.07
CA VAL A 254 6.53 4.66 -10.88
C VAL A 254 6.98 6.12 -10.93
N TRP A 255 6.08 7.02 -10.64
CA TRP A 255 6.31 8.47 -10.60
C TRP A 255 5.75 9.06 -9.31
N GLU A 256 6.48 10.00 -8.73
CA GLU A 256 5.96 10.82 -7.65
C GLU A 256 5.21 12.01 -8.24
N LEU A 257 3.91 12.09 -7.99
CA LEU A 257 3.03 13.12 -8.52
C LEU A 257 2.14 13.70 -7.40
N PRO A 258 1.62 14.93 -7.56
CA PRO A 258 0.62 15.48 -6.64
C PRO A 258 -0.60 14.57 -6.52
N MET A 259 -1.13 14.43 -5.33
CA MET A 259 -2.48 13.87 -5.16
C MET A 259 -3.47 14.67 -6.03
N GLY A 260 -4.36 13.96 -6.73
CA GLY A 260 -5.30 14.59 -7.65
C GLY A 260 -4.80 14.75 -9.10
N THR A 261 -3.60 14.24 -9.45
CA THR A 261 -3.23 14.01 -10.86
C THR A 261 -4.22 13.04 -11.48
N THR A 262 -4.75 13.31 -12.69
CA THR A 262 -5.81 12.50 -13.28
C THR A 262 -5.30 11.15 -13.81
N VAL A 263 -6.22 10.19 -13.98
CA VAL A 263 -5.91 8.90 -14.62
C VAL A 263 -5.31 9.12 -16.00
N ARG A 264 -5.86 10.07 -16.79
CA ARG A 264 -5.39 10.43 -18.13
C ARG A 264 -3.97 10.96 -18.12
N GLU A 265 -3.67 11.95 -17.25
CA GLU A 265 -2.32 12.52 -17.14
C GLU A 265 -1.28 11.43 -16.81
N ILE A 266 -1.60 10.54 -15.86
CA ILE A 266 -0.68 9.46 -15.49
C ILE A 266 -0.47 8.50 -16.65
N LEU A 267 -1.56 8.11 -17.34
CA LEU A 267 -1.50 7.18 -18.47
C LEU A 267 -0.78 7.77 -19.67
N GLU A 268 -1.15 9.00 -20.10
CA GLU A 268 -0.69 9.57 -21.36
C GLU A 268 0.65 10.30 -21.22
N GLU A 269 0.81 11.16 -20.21
CA GLU A 269 2.01 11.99 -20.08
C GLU A 269 3.18 11.23 -19.42
N HIS A 270 2.88 10.47 -18.36
CA HIS A 270 3.89 9.74 -17.61
C HIS A 270 4.17 8.35 -18.18
N ALA A 271 3.16 7.54 -18.41
CA ALA A 271 3.31 6.19 -19.01
C ALA A 271 3.40 6.21 -20.54
N GLY A 272 3.23 7.37 -21.20
CA GLY A 272 3.40 7.53 -22.63
C GLY A 272 2.28 6.94 -23.48
N GLY A 273 1.12 6.69 -22.89
CA GLY A 273 -0.06 6.12 -23.54
C GLY A 273 0.05 4.63 -23.84
N MET A 274 -0.92 4.11 -24.54
CA MET A 274 -0.96 2.71 -24.98
C MET A 274 0.11 2.40 -26.01
N ARG A 275 0.61 1.17 -26.04
CA ARG A 275 1.53 0.70 -27.10
C ARG A 275 0.88 0.83 -28.49
N PRO A 276 1.67 1.05 -29.57
CA PRO A 276 1.15 1.18 -30.93
C PRO A 276 0.20 0.04 -31.31
N GLY A 277 -0.97 0.41 -31.87
CA GLY A 277 -1.98 -0.52 -32.31
C GLY A 277 -2.86 -1.12 -31.22
N LEU A 278 -2.71 -0.68 -29.95
CA LEU A 278 -3.58 -1.03 -28.85
C LEU A 278 -4.41 0.18 -28.41
N LYS A 279 -5.63 -0.08 -27.94
CA LYS A 279 -6.52 0.94 -27.39
C LYS A 279 -6.74 0.69 -25.90
N PHE A 280 -6.92 1.77 -25.15
CA PHE A 280 -7.35 1.69 -23.76
C PHE A 280 -8.74 1.07 -23.67
N ARG A 281 -8.95 0.20 -22.71
CA ARG A 281 -10.24 -0.44 -22.45
C ARG A 281 -10.69 -0.23 -21.01
N GLY A 282 -9.76 -0.25 -20.07
CA GLY A 282 -10.01 -0.05 -18.65
C GLY A 282 -8.73 -0.04 -17.84
N VAL A 283 -8.86 0.30 -16.58
CA VAL A 283 -7.75 0.30 -15.62
C VAL A 283 -8.24 -0.06 -14.23
N ILE A 284 -7.50 -0.87 -13.53
CA ILE A 284 -7.63 -1.06 -12.08
C ILE A 284 -6.70 -0.04 -11.41
N PRO A 285 -7.23 0.97 -10.67
CA PRO A 285 -6.46 2.15 -10.28
C PRO A 285 -5.50 1.94 -9.12
N GLY A 286 -5.76 0.94 -8.29
CA GLY A 286 -5.08 0.80 -6.99
C GLY A 286 -4.50 -0.57 -6.67
N GLY A 287 -4.20 -1.38 -7.68
CA GLY A 287 -3.85 -2.79 -7.54
C GLY A 287 -5.08 -3.70 -7.67
N ALA A 288 -4.84 -5.00 -7.62
CA ALA A 288 -5.82 -6.04 -7.91
C ALA A 288 -7.13 -5.97 -7.10
N SER A 289 -7.08 -5.41 -5.90
CA SER A 289 -8.23 -5.33 -4.99
C SER A 289 -9.06 -4.05 -5.15
N THR A 290 -9.20 -3.53 -6.38
CA THR A 290 -10.01 -2.33 -6.67
C THR A 290 -10.86 -2.52 -7.94
N ASP A 291 -11.95 -1.75 -8.07
CA ASP A 291 -12.83 -1.82 -9.23
C ASP A 291 -12.20 -1.21 -10.48
N PHE A 292 -12.61 -1.71 -11.65
CA PHE A 292 -12.22 -1.13 -12.94
C PHE A 292 -12.79 0.28 -13.11
N LEU A 293 -11.96 1.15 -13.67
CA LEU A 293 -12.36 2.41 -14.29
C LEU A 293 -12.25 2.24 -15.81
N VAL A 294 -13.15 2.89 -16.55
CA VAL A 294 -13.20 2.84 -18.00
C VAL A 294 -13.01 4.25 -18.61
N GLU A 295 -13.17 4.40 -19.92
CA GLU A 295 -12.85 5.64 -20.64
C GLU A 295 -13.51 6.90 -20.06
N GLU A 296 -14.76 6.81 -19.59
CA GLU A 296 -15.49 7.92 -18.96
C GLU A 296 -14.85 8.41 -17.64
N HIS A 297 -13.95 7.63 -17.05
CA HIS A 297 -13.27 7.91 -15.79
C HIS A 297 -11.85 8.45 -15.98
N LEU A 298 -11.37 8.62 -17.21
CA LEU A 298 -9.97 9.02 -17.45
C LEU A 298 -9.61 10.39 -16.84
N ASP A 299 -10.56 11.30 -16.77
CA ASP A 299 -10.33 12.66 -16.26
C ASP A 299 -10.60 12.81 -14.75
N ILE A 300 -10.84 11.69 -14.06
CA ILE A 300 -11.04 11.69 -12.61
C ILE A 300 -9.69 11.87 -11.89
N PRO A 301 -9.62 12.77 -10.88
CA PRO A 301 -8.45 12.89 -10.02
C PRO A 301 -8.15 11.58 -9.27
N MET A 302 -6.90 11.17 -9.29
CA MET A 302 -6.40 10.02 -8.54
C MET A 302 -6.16 10.43 -7.09
N ASP A 303 -7.25 10.60 -6.35
CA ASP A 303 -7.32 10.82 -4.91
C ASP A 303 -8.37 9.88 -4.27
N PHE A 304 -8.39 9.78 -2.94
CA PHE A 304 -9.28 8.85 -2.25
C PHE A 304 -10.76 9.18 -2.48
N ALA A 305 -11.11 10.46 -2.37
CA ALA A 305 -12.51 10.89 -2.44
C ALA A 305 -13.08 10.79 -3.86
N SER A 306 -12.30 11.18 -4.87
CA SER A 306 -12.76 11.19 -6.27
C SER A 306 -12.92 9.78 -6.81
N ILE A 307 -11.95 8.89 -6.56
CA ILE A 307 -12.04 7.49 -6.98
C ILE A 307 -13.16 6.76 -6.24
N GLN A 308 -13.40 7.08 -4.96
CA GLN A 308 -14.53 6.50 -4.22
C GLN A 308 -15.88 6.92 -4.82
N LYS A 309 -16.04 8.17 -5.23
CA LYS A 309 -17.25 8.65 -5.91
C LYS A 309 -17.47 7.98 -7.25
N ALA A 310 -16.40 7.59 -7.95
CA ALA A 310 -16.47 6.83 -9.19
C ALA A 310 -16.82 5.35 -8.98
N GLY A 311 -16.97 4.90 -7.75
CA GLY A 311 -17.34 3.52 -7.41
C GLY A 311 -16.16 2.55 -7.34
N SER A 312 -14.93 3.06 -7.18
CA SER A 312 -13.73 2.26 -6.96
C SER A 312 -13.00 2.76 -5.70
N ARG A 313 -11.76 2.34 -5.49
CA ARG A 313 -10.87 2.82 -4.43
C ARG A 313 -9.52 3.21 -5.02
N LEU A 314 -8.89 4.26 -4.47
CA LEU A 314 -7.54 4.63 -4.87
C LEU A 314 -6.54 3.49 -4.61
N GLY A 315 -6.79 2.69 -3.57
CA GLY A 315 -5.92 1.59 -3.19
C GLY A 315 -4.47 2.05 -3.02
N THR A 316 -3.55 1.32 -3.62
CA THR A 316 -2.13 1.69 -3.60
C THR A 316 -1.77 2.80 -4.59
N GLY A 317 -2.68 3.17 -5.50
CA GLY A 317 -2.39 4.11 -6.60
C GLY A 317 -1.49 3.52 -7.68
N THR A 318 -1.42 2.19 -7.77
CA THR A 318 -0.65 1.51 -8.82
C THR A 318 -1.61 0.88 -9.82
N MET A 319 -1.64 1.47 -11.01
CA MET A 319 -2.59 1.14 -12.07
C MET A 319 -2.18 -0.11 -12.85
N ILE A 320 -3.16 -0.99 -13.11
CA ILE A 320 -3.03 -2.11 -14.06
C ILE A 320 -3.92 -1.79 -15.26
N VAL A 321 -3.31 -1.48 -16.40
CA VAL A 321 -4.03 -1.05 -17.60
C VAL A 321 -4.43 -2.24 -18.47
N LEU A 322 -5.73 -2.30 -18.81
CA LEU A 322 -6.33 -3.27 -19.71
C LEU A 322 -6.44 -2.67 -21.11
N ASP A 323 -5.94 -3.39 -22.12
CA ASP A 323 -6.04 -3.06 -23.53
C ASP A 323 -7.19 -3.82 -24.23
N ASP A 324 -7.51 -3.41 -25.46
CA ASP A 324 -8.60 -3.98 -26.29
C ASP A 324 -8.31 -5.39 -26.84
N ARG A 325 -7.10 -5.90 -26.70
CA ARG A 325 -6.69 -7.26 -27.13
C ARG A 325 -6.47 -8.23 -25.98
N THR A 326 -6.70 -7.81 -24.75
CA THR A 326 -6.62 -8.65 -23.56
C THR A 326 -8.02 -9.04 -23.11
N CYS A 327 -8.24 -10.33 -22.90
CA CYS A 327 -9.52 -10.85 -22.41
C CYS A 327 -9.75 -10.37 -20.96
N PRO A 328 -10.85 -9.63 -20.68
CA PRO A 328 -11.15 -9.20 -19.31
C PRO A 328 -11.55 -10.36 -18.40
N VAL A 329 -12.19 -11.43 -18.95
CA VAL A 329 -12.55 -12.62 -18.18
C VAL A 329 -11.28 -13.35 -17.69
N ALA A 330 -10.31 -13.54 -18.59
CA ALA A 330 -9.03 -14.15 -18.23
C ALA A 330 -8.24 -13.32 -17.24
N MET A 331 -8.29 -11.98 -17.36
CA MET A 331 -7.66 -11.08 -16.38
C MET A 331 -8.28 -11.25 -15.01
N VAL A 332 -9.59 -11.18 -14.89
CA VAL A 332 -10.29 -11.35 -13.60
C VAL A 332 -10.09 -12.75 -13.03
N HIS A 333 -10.15 -13.79 -13.88
CA HIS A 333 -9.83 -15.16 -13.43
C HIS A 333 -8.43 -15.26 -12.81
N ASN A 334 -7.44 -14.62 -13.42
CA ASN A 334 -6.06 -14.60 -12.88
C ASN A 334 -5.99 -13.89 -11.52
N LEU A 335 -6.71 -12.79 -11.33
CA LEU A 335 -6.78 -12.08 -10.06
C LEU A 335 -7.47 -12.92 -8.98
N GLU A 336 -8.61 -13.52 -9.30
CA GLU A 336 -9.35 -14.40 -8.36
C GLU A 336 -8.55 -15.65 -7.98
N HIS A 337 -7.77 -16.21 -8.90
CA HIS A 337 -6.85 -17.30 -8.61
C HIS A 337 -5.82 -16.89 -7.53
N PHE A 338 -5.24 -15.71 -7.65
CA PHE A 338 -4.34 -15.17 -6.63
C PHE A 338 -5.03 -15.06 -5.26
N PHE A 339 -6.22 -14.44 -5.20
CA PHE A 339 -6.92 -14.26 -3.94
C PHE A 339 -7.39 -15.58 -3.32
N ALA A 340 -7.79 -16.55 -4.14
CA ALA A 340 -8.13 -17.88 -3.68
C ALA A 340 -6.94 -18.58 -3.01
N GLN A 341 -5.72 -18.46 -3.59
CA GLN A 341 -4.50 -19.02 -3.03
C GLN A 341 -4.04 -18.29 -1.75
N GLU A 342 -4.26 -16.98 -1.67
CA GLU A 342 -3.79 -16.13 -0.57
C GLU A 342 -4.76 -16.06 0.61
N SER A 343 -5.95 -16.65 0.52
CA SER A 343 -6.84 -16.78 1.66
C SER A 343 -6.14 -17.45 2.85
N CYS A 344 -6.22 -16.82 4.04
CA CYS A 344 -5.66 -17.42 5.26
C CYS A 344 -6.45 -18.66 5.75
N GLY A 345 -7.64 -18.90 5.18
CA GLY A 345 -8.52 -20.01 5.53
C GLY A 345 -9.28 -19.85 6.86
N TRP A 346 -9.23 -18.67 7.49
CA TRP A 346 -9.88 -18.43 8.77
C TRP A 346 -11.41 -18.50 8.69
N CYS A 347 -12.04 -17.67 7.82
CA CYS A 347 -13.50 -17.64 7.70
C CYS A 347 -13.99 -18.42 6.48
N THR A 348 -15.09 -19.18 6.68
CA THR A 348 -15.66 -20.08 5.67
C THR A 348 -16.03 -19.37 4.35
N PRO A 349 -16.68 -18.17 4.35
CA PRO A 349 -17.03 -17.54 3.07
C PRO A 349 -15.81 -17.27 2.17
N CYS A 350 -14.73 -16.75 2.74
CA CYS A 350 -13.48 -16.50 1.99
C CYS A 350 -12.82 -17.82 1.56
N ARG A 351 -12.63 -18.78 2.49
CA ARG A 351 -11.91 -20.03 2.26
C ARG A 351 -12.56 -20.91 1.18
N GLU A 352 -13.89 -20.99 1.18
CA GLU A 352 -14.63 -21.83 0.24
C GLU A 352 -15.13 -21.01 -0.97
N GLY A 353 -15.47 -19.73 -0.75
CA GLY A 353 -16.09 -18.88 -1.76
C GLY A 353 -15.12 -18.45 -2.86
N LEU A 354 -13.91 -18.02 -2.51
CA LEU A 354 -12.94 -17.57 -3.54
C LEU A 354 -12.53 -18.73 -4.48
N PRO A 355 -12.19 -19.94 -4.02
CA PRO A 355 -11.93 -21.07 -4.91
C PRO A 355 -13.14 -21.46 -5.77
N TRP A 356 -14.38 -21.24 -5.30
CA TRP A 356 -15.54 -21.50 -6.11
C TRP A 356 -15.74 -20.43 -7.21
N THR A 357 -15.54 -19.15 -6.85
CA THR A 357 -15.54 -18.05 -7.84
C THR A 357 -14.50 -18.29 -8.94
N GLU A 358 -13.28 -18.66 -8.55
CA GLU A 358 -12.20 -19.00 -9.48
C GLU A 358 -12.58 -20.15 -10.43
N LYS A 359 -13.20 -21.22 -9.93
CA LYS A 359 -13.65 -22.36 -10.74
C LYS A 359 -14.73 -21.97 -11.75
N LEU A 360 -15.69 -21.12 -11.38
CA LEU A 360 -16.72 -20.62 -12.30
C LEU A 360 -16.10 -19.77 -13.41
N LEU A 361 -15.21 -18.84 -13.06
CA LEU A 361 -14.49 -18.01 -14.05
C LEU A 361 -13.65 -18.85 -14.98
N LYS A 362 -12.97 -19.88 -14.46
CA LYS A 362 -12.23 -20.83 -15.28
C LYS A 362 -13.14 -21.59 -16.26
N ALA A 363 -14.29 -22.06 -15.81
CA ALA A 363 -15.25 -22.73 -16.68
C ALA A 363 -15.73 -21.81 -17.81
N ILE A 364 -16.04 -20.55 -17.50
CA ILE A 364 -16.42 -19.56 -18.50
C ILE A 364 -15.28 -19.32 -19.51
N GLU A 365 -14.05 -19.11 -19.05
CA GLU A 365 -12.88 -18.89 -19.91
C GLU A 365 -12.56 -20.08 -20.81
N ASP A 366 -12.78 -21.31 -20.31
CA ASP A 366 -12.57 -22.55 -21.06
C ASP A 366 -13.76 -22.91 -21.99
N GLY A 367 -14.81 -22.05 -22.07
CA GLY A 367 -15.99 -22.29 -22.89
C GLY A 367 -16.97 -23.33 -22.34
N GLN A 368 -16.85 -23.67 -21.07
CA GLN A 368 -17.71 -24.62 -20.35
C GLN A 368 -18.78 -23.91 -19.50
N GLY A 369 -18.79 -22.56 -19.53
CA GLY A 369 -19.77 -21.79 -18.77
C GLY A 369 -21.18 -21.92 -19.31
N ASP A 370 -22.18 -21.78 -18.44
CA ASP A 370 -23.61 -21.82 -18.72
C ASP A 370 -24.28 -20.46 -18.43
N GLU A 371 -25.50 -20.24 -18.99
CA GLU A 371 -26.22 -18.96 -18.86
C GLU A 371 -26.44 -18.52 -17.40
N GLY A 372 -26.64 -19.45 -16.46
CA GLY A 372 -26.85 -19.16 -15.05
C GLY A 372 -25.58 -18.79 -14.28
N ASP A 373 -24.38 -18.97 -14.84
CA ASP A 373 -23.12 -18.79 -14.11
C ASP A 373 -22.86 -17.30 -13.81
N LEU A 374 -23.29 -16.38 -14.65
CA LEU A 374 -23.16 -14.95 -14.39
C LEU A 374 -24.00 -14.50 -13.18
N GLU A 375 -25.23 -14.98 -13.08
CA GLU A 375 -26.09 -14.71 -11.93
C GLU A 375 -25.53 -15.33 -10.65
N LEU A 376 -24.93 -16.51 -10.74
CA LEU A 376 -24.23 -17.15 -9.63
C LEU A 376 -23.02 -16.32 -9.17
N LEU A 377 -22.19 -15.83 -10.11
CA LEU A 377 -21.04 -14.97 -9.79
C LEU A 377 -21.50 -13.66 -9.14
N GLU A 378 -22.53 -13.00 -9.67
CA GLU A 378 -23.10 -11.78 -9.09
C GLU A 378 -23.63 -11.99 -7.66
N ARG A 379 -24.39 -13.07 -7.45
CA ARG A 379 -24.91 -13.42 -6.15
C ARG A 379 -23.79 -13.77 -5.17
N HIS A 380 -22.82 -14.55 -5.63
CA HIS A 380 -21.73 -15.04 -4.82
C HIS A 380 -20.78 -13.91 -4.38
N SER A 381 -20.45 -13.01 -5.32
CA SER A 381 -19.61 -11.86 -5.02
C SER A 381 -20.22 -10.93 -3.95
N LYS A 382 -21.56 -10.80 -3.91
CA LYS A 382 -22.25 -10.06 -2.85
C LYS A 382 -22.09 -10.73 -1.48
N LEU A 383 -22.07 -12.06 -1.43
CA LEU A 383 -21.89 -12.83 -0.19
C LEU A 383 -20.42 -12.83 0.32
N LEU A 384 -19.48 -12.41 -0.53
CA LEU A 384 -18.07 -12.19 -0.18
C LEU A 384 -17.76 -10.73 0.17
N GLY A 385 -18.71 -9.83 -0.05
CA GLY A 385 -18.57 -8.40 0.17
C GLY A 385 -18.40 -7.99 1.65
N PRO A 386 -18.32 -6.68 1.92
CA PRO A 386 -18.15 -6.14 3.26
C PRO A 386 -19.21 -6.65 4.26
N GLY A 387 -18.76 -7.01 5.47
CA GLY A 387 -19.63 -7.51 6.54
C GLY A 387 -19.91 -9.01 6.51
N HIS A 388 -19.55 -9.74 5.46
CA HIS A 388 -19.74 -11.18 5.33
C HIS A 388 -18.48 -11.99 5.64
N THR A 389 -17.31 -11.36 5.64
CA THR A 389 -16.01 -11.98 5.91
C THR A 389 -15.28 -11.26 7.03
N PHE A 390 -14.29 -11.94 7.63
CA PHE A 390 -13.61 -11.44 8.82
C PHE A 390 -12.69 -10.25 8.55
N CYS A 391 -12.07 -10.19 7.38
CA CYS A 391 -11.20 -9.09 6.95
C CYS A 391 -11.55 -8.63 5.53
N ALA A 392 -10.80 -7.65 5.02
CA ALA A 392 -11.05 -7.05 3.71
C ALA A 392 -10.49 -7.86 2.52
N LEU A 393 -9.92 -9.07 2.72
CA LEU A 393 -9.34 -9.84 1.61
C LEU A 393 -10.42 -10.22 0.58
N ALA A 394 -11.48 -10.92 0.98
CA ALA A 394 -12.51 -11.33 0.04
C ALA A 394 -13.34 -10.16 -0.51
N PRO A 395 -13.72 -9.14 0.29
CA PRO A 395 -14.29 -7.92 -0.28
C PRO A 395 -13.43 -7.29 -1.38
N GLY A 396 -12.12 -7.17 -1.16
CA GLY A 396 -11.19 -6.65 -2.16
C GLY A 396 -11.03 -7.56 -3.38
N ALA A 397 -11.08 -8.89 -3.19
CA ALA A 397 -11.00 -9.85 -4.28
C ALA A 397 -12.16 -9.69 -5.28
N VAL A 398 -13.38 -9.51 -4.78
CA VAL A 398 -14.56 -9.46 -5.67
C VAL A 398 -14.81 -8.09 -6.32
N GLU A 399 -14.11 -7.02 -5.93
CA GLU A 399 -14.24 -5.71 -6.57
C GLU A 399 -13.91 -5.74 -8.07
N PRO A 400 -12.76 -6.28 -8.53
CA PRO A 400 -12.48 -6.37 -9.97
C PRO A 400 -13.48 -7.25 -10.71
N LEU A 401 -13.98 -8.32 -10.10
CA LEU A 401 -15.01 -9.18 -10.67
C LEU A 401 -16.34 -8.42 -10.87
N GLN A 402 -16.82 -7.74 -9.84
CA GLN A 402 -18.08 -6.99 -9.87
C GLN A 402 -18.04 -5.87 -10.92
N SER A 403 -16.96 -5.13 -10.97
CA SER A 403 -16.79 -4.06 -11.95
C SER A 403 -16.57 -4.59 -13.39
N ALA A 404 -15.86 -5.70 -13.55
CA ALA A 404 -15.75 -6.35 -14.86
C ALA A 404 -17.09 -6.84 -15.38
N MET A 405 -17.91 -7.46 -14.54
CA MET A 405 -19.28 -7.86 -14.93
C MET A 405 -20.18 -6.66 -15.27
N ARG A 406 -19.89 -5.47 -14.70
CA ARG A 406 -20.60 -4.22 -15.02
C ARG A 406 -20.17 -3.64 -16.37
N TYR A 407 -18.87 -3.51 -16.61
CA TYR A 407 -18.33 -2.77 -17.75
C TYR A 407 -18.00 -3.67 -18.95
N PHE A 408 -17.80 -4.96 -18.74
CA PHE A 408 -17.40 -5.93 -19.77
C PHE A 408 -18.34 -7.13 -19.83
N ARG A 409 -19.59 -6.97 -19.43
CA ARG A 409 -20.59 -8.04 -19.38
C ARG A 409 -20.70 -8.81 -20.69
N GLU A 410 -20.72 -8.08 -21.82
CA GLU A 410 -20.78 -8.69 -23.15
C GLU A 410 -19.63 -9.69 -23.42
N ASP A 411 -18.48 -9.46 -22.82
CA ASP A 411 -17.33 -10.37 -22.99
C ASP A 411 -17.57 -11.70 -22.27
N PHE A 412 -18.15 -11.67 -21.09
CA PHE A 412 -18.56 -12.89 -20.38
C PHE A 412 -19.65 -13.65 -21.17
N GLU A 413 -20.67 -12.95 -21.64
CA GLU A 413 -21.74 -13.53 -22.46
C GLU A 413 -21.22 -14.16 -23.77
N ARG A 414 -20.22 -13.51 -24.38
CA ARG A 414 -19.58 -14.05 -25.61
C ARG A 414 -18.78 -15.33 -25.36
N HIS A 415 -18.16 -15.49 -24.16
CA HIS A 415 -17.52 -16.76 -23.77
C HIS A 415 -18.54 -17.87 -23.61
N ILE A 416 -19.68 -17.59 -22.95
CA ILE A 416 -20.75 -18.56 -22.71
C ILE A 416 -21.44 -18.96 -24.01
N THR A 417 -21.87 -18.01 -24.82
CA THR A 417 -22.58 -18.28 -26.07
C THR A 417 -21.70 -18.90 -27.16
N GLY A 418 -20.45 -18.41 -27.25
CA GLY A 418 -19.45 -18.90 -28.21
C GLY A 418 -18.78 -20.19 -27.81
N LYS A 419 -18.96 -20.65 -26.54
CA LYS A 419 -18.33 -21.82 -25.95
C LYS A 419 -16.79 -21.81 -26.13
N ARG A 420 -16.17 -20.64 -26.10
CA ARG A 420 -14.73 -20.43 -26.21
C ARG A 420 -14.36 -19.00 -25.84
N CYS A 421 -13.09 -18.78 -25.49
CA CYS A 421 -12.56 -17.42 -25.33
C CYS A 421 -12.43 -16.74 -26.71
N PRO A 422 -13.08 -15.58 -26.95
CA PRO A 422 -12.96 -14.84 -28.23
C PRO A 422 -11.56 -14.27 -28.51
N TRP A 423 -10.66 -14.26 -27.53
CA TRP A 423 -9.28 -13.75 -27.65
C TRP A 423 -8.22 -14.83 -27.90
N ARG A 424 -8.65 -16.12 -27.94
CA ARG A 424 -7.79 -17.29 -28.25
C ARG A 424 -8.15 -17.95 -29.56
#